data_46e6d157bce874dd01bf51792e8a1be1
#
_entry.id   46e6d157bce874dd01bf51792e8a1be1
#
_cell.length_a   1.000
_cell.length_b   1.000
_cell.length_c   1.000
_cell.angle_alpha   90.00
_cell.angle_beta   90.00
_cell.angle_gamma   90.00
#
_symmetry.space_group_name_H-M   'P 1'
#
loop_
_entity.id
_entity.type
_entity.pdbx_description
1 polymer ?
#
loop_
_entity_poly.entity_id
_entity_poly.type
_entity_poly.pdbx_seq_one_letter_code
_entity_poly.pdbx_strand_id
1 'polypeptide(L)'
;MACGVHKTGAKYHKWLEAHEDYTFNLKTGEVNVKQIIPLCHSCHNFIHSGRLSITAERDKIIDILKHGFKILEDNNLDVSEATYMIAKWADFKHNSKVKDYGIPEDEMCNVWGEWHLILDGEKHYSKFKNHEEWRKFYNN
;
A
#
# COMPACT_ATOMS: atom_id res chain seq x y z
N MET A 1 -4.48 9.72 6.16
CA MET A 1 -5.51 10.69 5.75
C MET A 1 -6.72 9.92 5.23
N ALA A 2 -7.92 10.32 5.62
CA ALA A 2 -9.17 9.65 5.23
C ALA A 2 -10.25 10.71 5.02
N CYS A 3 -11.31 10.39 4.25
CA CYS A 3 -12.39 11.33 3.95
C CYS A 3 -13.34 11.63 5.12
N GLY A 4 -13.18 10.94 6.26
CA GLY A 4 -14.03 11.12 7.43
C GLY A 4 -15.48 10.65 7.26
N VAL A 5 -15.81 9.99 6.16
CA VAL A 5 -17.19 9.54 5.90
C VAL A 5 -17.62 8.47 6.90
N HIS A 6 -18.86 8.62 7.43
CA HIS A 6 -19.47 7.54 8.21
C HIS A 6 -19.77 6.33 7.30
N LYS A 7 -19.71 5.12 7.86
CA LYS A 7 -19.90 3.87 7.10
C LYS A 7 -21.16 3.86 6.23
N THR A 8 -22.27 4.44 6.69
CA THR A 8 -23.53 4.50 5.93
C THR A 8 -23.48 5.40 4.70
N GLY A 9 -22.54 6.36 4.66
CA GLY A 9 -22.29 7.26 3.53
C GLY A 9 -21.19 6.76 2.59
N ALA A 10 -20.50 5.66 2.95
CA ALA A 10 -19.43 5.12 2.13
C ALA A 10 -19.96 4.62 0.78
N LYS A 11 -19.21 4.92 -0.30
CA LYS A 11 -19.50 4.47 -1.65
C LYS A 11 -19.06 3.02 -1.81
N TYR A 12 -19.71 2.27 -2.68
CA TYR A 12 -19.54 0.85 -3.00
C TYR A 12 -20.07 -0.13 -1.96
N HIS A 13 -19.86 0.09 -0.66
CA HIS A 13 -20.42 -0.73 0.41
C HIS A 13 -20.55 0.09 1.71
N LYS A 14 -21.37 -0.40 2.65
CA LYS A 14 -21.75 0.31 3.87
C LYS A 14 -20.96 -0.14 5.11
N TRP A 15 -19.67 -0.47 4.93
CA TRP A 15 -18.71 -0.75 6.00
C TRP A 15 -17.39 -0.06 5.73
N LEU A 16 -16.52 0.00 6.73
CA LEU A 16 -15.15 0.47 6.61
C LEU A 16 -14.20 -0.72 6.55
N GLU A 17 -13.14 -0.56 5.80
CA GLU A 17 -12.06 -1.54 5.65
C GLU A 17 -10.92 -1.18 6.60
N ALA A 18 -10.31 -2.17 7.25
CA ALA A 18 -9.10 -1.97 8.04
C ALA A 18 -7.92 -1.73 7.09
N HIS A 19 -7.12 -0.72 7.40
CA HIS A 19 -5.87 -0.43 6.72
C HIS A 19 -4.75 -0.34 7.76
N GLU A 20 -3.73 -1.13 7.59
CA GLU A 20 -2.58 -1.15 8.48
C GLU A 20 -1.57 -0.07 8.07
N ASP A 21 -1.22 0.79 9.02
CA ASP A 21 -0.13 1.75 8.90
C ASP A 21 1.13 1.11 9.51
N TYR A 22 2.17 0.94 8.70
CA TYR A 22 3.41 0.29 9.10
C TYR A 22 4.57 1.26 9.20
N THR A 23 5.49 0.96 10.09
CA THR A 23 6.86 1.49 10.04
C THR A 23 7.81 0.37 9.65
N PHE A 24 8.83 0.71 8.86
CA PHE A 24 9.79 -0.25 8.32
C PHE A 24 11.20 0.12 8.75
N ASN A 25 11.95 -0.86 9.23
CA ASN A 25 13.39 -0.78 9.30
C ASN A 25 13.97 -1.63 8.16
N LEU A 26 14.33 -0.97 7.07
CA LEU A 26 14.79 -1.64 5.86
C LEU A 26 16.15 -2.35 6.06
N LYS A 27 16.97 -1.93 7.03
CA LYS A 27 18.25 -2.58 7.33
C LYS A 27 18.09 -3.91 8.04
N THR A 28 17.11 -4.01 8.95
CA THR A 28 16.88 -5.21 9.78
C THR A 28 15.75 -6.09 9.27
N GLY A 29 14.98 -5.62 8.26
CA GLY A 29 13.77 -6.29 7.80
C GLY A 29 12.62 -6.26 8.82
N GLU A 30 12.67 -5.35 9.80
CA GLU A 30 11.64 -5.21 10.81
C GLU A 30 10.47 -4.38 10.31
N VAL A 31 9.27 -4.90 10.48
CA VAL A 31 8.00 -4.24 10.15
C VAL A 31 7.17 -4.13 11.42
N ASN A 32 6.80 -2.91 11.80
CA ASN A 32 5.94 -2.67 12.96
C ASN A 32 4.58 -2.16 12.52
N VAL A 33 3.50 -2.73 13.06
CA VAL A 33 2.15 -2.14 12.93
C VAL A 33 2.07 -0.94 13.85
N LYS A 34 1.97 0.25 13.27
CA LYS A 34 1.84 1.50 14.02
C LYS A 34 0.41 1.71 14.50
N GLN A 35 -0.54 1.49 13.61
CA GLN A 35 -1.97 1.63 13.89
C GLN A 35 -2.81 0.93 12.82
N ILE A 36 -4.08 0.69 13.14
CA ILE A 36 -5.08 0.25 12.17
C ILE A 36 -6.07 1.40 11.96
N ILE A 37 -6.24 1.82 10.70
CA ILE A 37 -7.08 2.96 10.33
C ILE A 37 -8.34 2.44 9.62
N PRO A 38 -9.55 2.81 10.07
CA PRO A 38 -10.77 2.48 9.34
C PRO A 38 -10.92 3.40 8.13
N LEU A 39 -10.91 2.85 6.93
CA LEU A 39 -11.03 3.57 5.67
C LEU A 39 -12.29 3.14 4.90
N CYS A 40 -12.93 4.08 4.20
CA CYS A 40 -13.92 3.71 3.20
C CYS A 40 -13.22 3.05 2.00
N HIS A 41 -13.97 2.27 1.22
CA HIS A 41 -13.45 1.54 0.05
C HIS A 41 -12.65 2.44 -0.92
N SER A 42 -13.14 3.67 -1.19
CA SER A 42 -12.44 4.58 -2.09
C SER A 42 -11.09 5.04 -1.54
N CYS A 43 -11.02 5.42 -0.23
CA CYS A 43 -9.76 5.79 0.40
C CYS A 43 -8.77 4.63 0.45
N HIS A 44 -9.25 3.43 0.82
CA HIS A 44 -8.41 2.23 0.91
C HIS A 44 -7.81 1.85 -0.46
N ASN A 45 -8.64 1.85 -1.50
CA ASN A 45 -8.17 1.54 -2.86
C ASN A 45 -7.36 2.67 -3.50
N PHE A 46 -7.52 3.94 -3.06
CA PHE A 46 -6.63 5.02 -3.50
C PHE A 46 -5.19 4.80 -2.98
N ILE A 47 -5.04 4.41 -1.72
CA ILE A 47 -3.73 4.05 -1.14
C ILE A 47 -3.13 2.83 -1.88
N HIS A 48 -3.98 1.83 -2.17
CA HIS A 48 -3.59 0.63 -2.90
C HIS A 48 -3.85 0.72 -4.41
N SER A 49 -3.63 1.90 -5.02
CA SER A 49 -3.89 2.17 -6.44
C SER A 49 -3.22 1.17 -7.39
N GLY A 50 -2.11 0.59 -6.98
CA GLY A 50 -1.43 -0.47 -7.69
C GLY A 50 -2.28 -1.72 -7.89
N ARG A 51 -2.87 -2.21 -6.84
CA ARG A 51 -3.79 -3.34 -6.89
C ARG A 51 -5.05 -3.00 -7.69
N LEU A 52 -5.57 -1.79 -7.48
CA LEU A 52 -6.75 -1.31 -8.18
C LEU A 52 -6.59 -1.37 -9.71
N SER A 53 -5.43 -0.97 -10.24
CA SER A 53 -5.14 -0.97 -11.68
C SER A 53 -5.14 -2.36 -12.33
N ILE A 54 -5.04 -3.43 -11.53
CA ILE A 54 -5.03 -4.82 -12.01
C ILE A 54 -6.41 -5.45 -11.91
N THR A 55 -7.20 -5.05 -10.89
CA THR A 55 -8.43 -5.79 -10.50
C THR A 55 -9.72 -5.05 -10.82
N ALA A 56 -9.67 -3.75 -11.13
CA ALA A 56 -10.86 -2.94 -11.30
C ALA A 56 -11.08 -2.49 -12.75
N GLU A 57 -12.35 -2.26 -13.08
CA GLU A 57 -12.76 -1.62 -14.33
C GLU A 57 -12.32 -0.15 -14.37
N ARG A 58 -12.09 0.37 -15.58
CA ARG A 58 -11.56 1.72 -15.82
C ARG A 58 -12.36 2.81 -15.13
N ASP A 59 -13.69 2.77 -15.19
CA ASP A 59 -14.55 3.81 -14.61
C ASP A 59 -14.45 3.82 -13.08
N LYS A 60 -14.33 2.65 -12.45
CA LYS A 60 -14.08 2.52 -11.02
C LYS A 60 -12.73 3.08 -10.62
N ILE A 61 -11.70 2.84 -11.41
CA ILE A 61 -10.36 3.41 -11.19
C ILE A 61 -10.41 4.94 -11.21
N ILE A 62 -11.02 5.51 -12.26
CA ILE A 62 -11.18 6.97 -12.41
C ILE A 62 -11.94 7.57 -11.22
N ASP A 63 -13.02 6.96 -10.79
CA ASP A 63 -13.83 7.43 -9.68
C ASP A 63 -13.05 7.42 -8.35
N ILE A 64 -12.29 6.36 -8.09
CA ILE A 64 -11.46 6.25 -6.88
C ILE A 64 -10.31 7.27 -6.89
N LEU A 65 -9.66 7.47 -8.03
CA LEU A 65 -8.61 8.47 -8.18
C LEU A 65 -9.15 9.89 -7.95
N LYS A 66 -10.30 10.25 -8.55
CA LYS A 66 -10.96 11.54 -8.31
C LYS A 66 -11.30 11.76 -6.83
N HIS A 67 -11.80 10.72 -6.15
CA HIS A 67 -12.09 10.79 -4.73
C HIS A 67 -10.83 11.06 -3.90
N GLY A 68 -9.73 10.35 -4.18
CA GLY A 68 -8.47 10.54 -3.48
C GLY A 68 -7.85 11.92 -3.72
N PHE A 69 -7.79 12.38 -4.97
CA PHE A 69 -7.27 13.71 -5.30
C PHE A 69 -8.07 14.82 -4.63
N LYS A 70 -9.40 14.71 -4.62
CA LYS A 70 -10.24 15.68 -3.90
C LYS A 70 -9.88 15.75 -2.41
N ILE A 71 -9.61 14.61 -1.76
CA ILE A 71 -9.19 14.60 -0.34
C ILE A 71 -7.84 15.30 -0.16
N LEU A 72 -6.89 15.09 -1.07
CA LEU A 72 -5.59 15.76 -1.02
C LEU A 72 -5.76 17.28 -1.15
N GLU A 73 -6.53 17.75 -2.13
CA GLU A 73 -6.85 19.16 -2.34
C GLU A 73 -7.55 19.78 -1.13
N ASP A 74 -8.61 19.15 -0.62
CA ASP A 74 -9.39 19.61 0.54
C ASP A 74 -8.51 19.73 1.81
N ASN A 75 -7.36 19.06 1.86
CA ASN A 75 -6.40 19.12 2.97
C ASN A 75 -5.12 19.90 2.63
N ASN A 76 -5.11 20.67 1.54
CA ASN A 76 -3.98 21.48 1.08
C ASN A 76 -2.68 20.66 0.90
N LEU A 77 -2.80 19.41 0.46
CA LEU A 77 -1.65 18.59 0.13
C LEU A 77 -1.33 18.69 -1.35
N ASP A 78 -0.04 18.57 -1.66
CA ASP A 78 0.43 18.69 -3.04
C ASP A 78 -0.04 17.51 -3.90
N VAL A 79 -1.01 17.82 -4.77
CA VAL A 79 -1.57 16.87 -5.73
C VAL A 79 -0.54 16.50 -6.81
N SER A 80 0.43 17.39 -7.08
CA SER A 80 1.46 17.15 -8.08
C SER A 80 2.41 16.02 -7.66
N GLU A 81 2.77 15.94 -6.37
CA GLU A 81 3.57 14.87 -5.82
C GLU A 81 2.82 13.52 -5.87
N ALA A 82 1.54 13.50 -5.49
CA ALA A 82 0.72 12.30 -5.59
C ALA A 82 0.56 11.82 -7.05
N THR A 83 0.35 12.74 -7.98
CA THR A 83 0.30 12.44 -9.42
C THR A 83 1.63 11.89 -9.93
N TYR A 84 2.74 12.50 -9.51
CA TYR A 84 4.09 12.03 -9.84
C TYR A 84 4.34 10.61 -9.31
N MET A 85 3.96 10.33 -8.07
CA MET A 85 4.09 8.99 -7.47
C MET A 85 3.26 7.95 -8.22
N ILE A 86 2.04 8.29 -8.63
CA ILE A 86 1.17 7.39 -9.42
C ILE A 86 1.76 7.17 -10.82
N ALA A 87 2.27 8.23 -11.46
CA ALA A 87 2.93 8.13 -12.77
C ALA A 87 4.23 7.31 -12.68
N LYS A 88 5.07 7.55 -11.69
CA LYS A 88 6.28 6.75 -11.41
C LYS A 88 5.95 5.28 -11.17
N TRP A 89 4.83 5.02 -10.51
CA TRP A 89 4.37 3.66 -10.27
C TRP A 89 3.83 2.99 -11.55
N ALA A 90 3.16 3.73 -12.43
CA ALA A 90 2.74 3.25 -13.77
C ALA A 90 3.97 2.92 -14.66
N ASP A 91 5.00 3.77 -14.66
CA ASP A 91 6.28 3.52 -15.32
C ASP A 91 7.04 2.33 -14.74
N PHE A 92 6.94 2.10 -13.43
CA PHE A 92 7.50 0.94 -12.75
C PHE A 92 6.94 -0.38 -13.28
N LYS A 93 5.65 -0.42 -13.63
CA LYS A 93 5.01 -1.59 -14.24
C LYS A 93 5.57 -1.92 -15.64
N HIS A 94 6.11 -0.92 -16.35
CA HIS A 94 6.71 -1.08 -17.68
C HIS A 94 8.22 -1.30 -17.69
N ASN A 95 8.93 -0.79 -16.69
CA ASN A 95 10.38 -0.82 -16.63
C ASN A 95 10.86 -1.47 -15.33
N SER A 96 10.81 -2.77 -15.21
CA SER A 96 11.18 -3.61 -14.02
C SER A 96 12.57 -3.34 -13.38
N LYS A 97 13.01 -2.09 -13.36
CA LYS A 97 14.20 -1.62 -12.65
C LYS A 97 13.77 -0.71 -11.51
N VAL A 98 13.49 -1.33 -10.35
CA VAL A 98 13.40 -0.59 -9.08
C VAL A 98 14.72 0.09 -8.84
N LYS A 99 14.81 1.37 -9.17
CA LYS A 99 15.90 2.22 -8.72
C LYS A 99 15.30 3.40 -8.00
N ASP A 100 15.75 3.57 -6.79
CA ASP A 100 15.69 4.77 -5.97
C ASP A 100 14.56 4.87 -4.93
N TYR A 101 14.71 4.07 -3.87
CA TYR A 101 14.23 4.52 -2.55
C TYR A 101 15.28 5.36 -1.80
N GLY A 102 16.40 5.74 -2.47
CA GLY A 102 17.49 6.49 -1.84
C GLY A 102 18.29 5.71 -0.77
N ILE A 103 18.00 4.42 -0.61
CA ILE A 103 18.73 3.54 0.30
C ILE A 103 19.63 2.68 -0.57
N PRO A 104 20.96 2.67 -0.33
CA PRO A 104 21.89 1.79 -1.02
C PRO A 104 21.43 0.32 -0.88
N GLU A 105 21.51 -0.45 -1.96
CA GLU A 105 21.06 -1.86 -1.97
C GLU A 105 21.81 -2.72 -0.93
N ASP A 106 23.06 -2.39 -0.63
CA ASP A 106 23.91 -3.03 0.38
C ASP A 106 23.48 -2.71 1.83
N GLU A 107 22.66 -1.68 2.02
CA GLU A 107 22.12 -1.31 3.32
C GLU A 107 20.70 -1.87 3.58
N MET A 108 20.11 -2.57 2.61
CA MET A 108 18.77 -3.16 2.75
C MET A 108 18.87 -4.63 3.17
N CYS A 109 17.92 -5.05 4.01
CA CYS A 109 17.71 -6.46 4.27
C CYS A 109 17.19 -7.16 2.99
N ASN A 110 18.10 -7.92 2.35
CA ASN A 110 17.80 -8.63 1.09
C ASN A 110 17.41 -10.09 1.30
N VAL A 111 17.39 -10.55 2.54
CA VAL A 111 17.10 -11.95 2.89
C VAL A 111 15.65 -12.09 3.27
N TRP A 112 14.87 -12.80 2.46
CA TRP A 112 13.43 -13.04 2.69
C TRP A 112 13.13 -13.52 4.12
N GLY A 113 13.94 -14.43 4.66
CA GLY A 113 13.72 -15.03 5.98
C GLY A 113 14.06 -14.10 7.16
N GLU A 114 14.69 -12.96 6.92
CA GLU A 114 15.00 -11.97 7.96
C GLU A 114 13.89 -10.95 8.16
N TRP A 115 13.02 -10.78 7.16
CA TRP A 115 11.85 -9.92 7.29
C TRP A 115 10.85 -10.50 8.29
N HIS A 116 10.45 -9.68 9.26
CA HIS A 116 9.57 -10.10 10.32
C HIS A 116 8.65 -8.95 10.76
N LEU A 117 7.43 -9.32 11.13
CA LEU A 117 6.45 -8.41 11.71
C LEU A 117 6.64 -8.39 13.22
N ILE A 118 6.65 -7.20 13.83
CA ILE A 118 6.50 -7.05 15.27
C ILE A 118 5.03 -6.82 15.59
N LEU A 119 4.47 -7.73 16.38
CA LEU A 119 3.11 -7.62 16.87
C LEU A 119 3.11 -7.96 18.37
N ASP A 120 2.57 -7.06 19.19
CA ASP A 120 2.57 -7.18 20.65
C ASP A 120 3.96 -7.47 21.28
N GLY A 121 5.02 -6.97 20.64
CA GLY A 121 6.40 -7.17 21.05
C GLY A 121 7.02 -8.50 20.62
N GLU A 122 6.27 -9.36 19.95
CA GLU A 122 6.75 -10.64 19.44
C GLU A 122 7.13 -10.56 17.95
N LYS A 123 8.14 -11.34 17.54
CA LYS A 123 8.59 -11.44 16.15
C LYS A 123 7.85 -12.54 15.42
N HIS A 124 7.20 -12.18 14.33
CA HIS A 124 6.49 -13.11 13.44
C HIS A 124 7.18 -13.16 12.09
N TYR A 125 7.81 -14.26 11.77
CA TYR A 125 8.48 -14.50 10.49
C TYR A 125 7.54 -15.11 9.47
N SER A 126 7.85 -14.91 8.18
CA SER A 126 7.13 -15.61 7.11
C SER A 126 7.26 -17.13 7.29
N LYS A 127 6.16 -17.85 7.10
CA LYS A 127 6.18 -19.33 7.01
C LYS A 127 6.84 -19.86 5.73
N PHE A 128 7.03 -18.98 4.74
CA PHE A 128 7.64 -19.31 3.46
C PHE A 128 9.14 -19.00 3.50
N LYS A 129 9.94 -19.89 2.93
CA LYS A 129 11.42 -19.74 2.90
C LYS A 129 11.88 -18.69 1.89
N ASN A 130 11.08 -18.42 0.87
CA ASN A 130 11.39 -17.47 -0.20
C ASN A 130 10.13 -17.04 -0.94
N HIS A 131 10.27 -16.06 -1.84
CA HIS A 131 9.19 -15.52 -2.66
C HIS A 131 8.57 -16.60 -3.58
N GLU A 132 9.32 -17.59 -4.03
CA GLU A 132 8.80 -18.63 -4.92
C GLU A 132 7.82 -19.56 -4.21
N GLU A 133 8.12 -19.96 -2.97
CA GLU A 133 7.19 -20.75 -2.13
C GLU A 133 5.92 -19.94 -1.84
N TRP A 134 6.04 -18.66 -1.49
CA TRP A 134 4.92 -17.75 -1.29
C TRP A 134 4.04 -17.68 -2.53
N ARG A 135 4.64 -17.44 -3.70
CA ARG A 135 3.92 -17.36 -4.98
C ARG A 135 3.18 -18.66 -5.33
N LYS A 136 3.81 -19.79 -5.15
CA LYS A 136 3.18 -21.09 -5.40
C LYS A 136 1.96 -21.32 -4.51
N PHE A 137 2.03 -20.92 -3.25
CA PHE A 137 0.94 -21.10 -2.30
C PHE A 137 -0.31 -20.29 -2.65
N TYR A 138 -0.16 -19.08 -3.17
CA TYR A 138 -1.30 -18.20 -3.49
C TYR A 138 -1.77 -18.27 -4.95
N ASN A 139 -1.05 -18.94 -5.83
CA ASN A 139 -1.45 -19.12 -7.25
C ASN A 139 -2.01 -20.51 -7.54
N ASN A 140 -2.16 -21.37 -6.54
CA ASN A 140 -2.92 -22.62 -6.59
C ASN A 140 -4.32 -22.38 -6.02
#